data_7263444d57b86d5dbc30597e09f1a628
#
_entry.id   7263444d57b86d5dbc30597e09f1a628
#
_cell.length_a   1.000
_cell.length_b   1.000
_cell.length_c   1.000
_cell.angle_alpha   90.00
_cell.angle_beta   90.00
_cell.angle_gamma   90.00
#
_symmetry.space_group_name_H-M   'P 1'
#
loop_
_entity.id
_entity.type
_entity.pdbx_description
1 polymer ?
#
loop_
_entity_poly.entity_id
_entity_poly.type
_entity_poly.pdbx_seq_one_letter_code
_entity_poly.pdbx_strand_id
1 'polypeptide(L)'
;LNLHRLATLALAALALALAAPSVVLAAPQPALPPIDPWRYSEDYSYLDDPAKRTGAWNEAGKWIRLGDSSALTLGAELRVRLERYRNNEFGDAPVPDESYMLYRFLPYADLRLGSRVRAFGQLNLTHADRDATAIGPPDDTGSDVLQAFVDVSFPTDAGTWTARAGRQVMAYGSERLISARYGPNVLRSFDGGALSWLGQELRVDGFLVRPVRNDPDDFSDRADPQRSLGGLYGTWSAPAGAAGTGLDAYLLTLSSDSARYNQGSGPETRNALGARYFGKRSDWTWDVEAVYQYGSFAGAPARAWSLASDVGYTFRGVPLRPRLGIKANIISGDRDPDDPKLQTFAVFFPKGKYFGEAGQIGPSNLINLHPSLTLDLGSGWTLGTAAVFYWRQSLQDGVYGVAGNLLRPAGGSRARYIGTQADVVLGWEVSRHLSFEAAYSVFRPGPFIRDTGRAETVHFLGLEALWRY
;
A
#
# COMPACT_ATOMS: atom_id res chain seq x y z
N LEU A 1 1.40 28.04 3.45
CA LEU A 1 2.42 27.96 4.53
C LEU A 1 3.81 28.04 3.87
N ASN A 2 4.67 28.98 4.32
CA ASN A 2 6.00 29.23 3.72
C ASN A 2 6.90 27.99 3.87
N LEU A 3 7.48 27.51 2.77
CA LEU A 3 8.42 26.37 2.66
C LEU A 3 9.53 26.37 3.74
N HIS A 4 10.07 27.56 4.09
CA HIS A 4 11.04 27.70 5.18
C HIS A 4 10.49 27.30 6.55
N ARG A 5 9.20 27.43 6.80
CA ARG A 5 8.57 27.02 8.08
C ARG A 5 8.33 25.52 8.15
N LEU A 6 8.01 24.85 7.03
CA LEU A 6 7.87 23.40 6.99
C LEU A 6 9.23 22.69 7.10
N ALA A 7 10.24 23.20 6.40
CA ALA A 7 11.62 22.71 6.54
C ALA A 7 12.18 22.91 7.95
N THR A 8 11.86 24.06 8.59
CA THR A 8 12.27 24.34 9.97
C THR A 8 11.54 23.45 10.97
N LEU A 9 10.26 23.14 10.74
CA LEU A 9 9.48 22.21 11.57
C LEU A 9 9.97 20.76 11.39
N ALA A 10 10.32 20.35 10.16
CA ALA A 10 10.89 19.03 9.89
C ALA A 10 12.28 18.85 10.53
N LEU A 11 13.15 19.88 10.46
CA LEU A 11 14.45 19.90 11.11
C LEU A 11 14.32 19.97 12.63
N ALA A 12 13.35 20.71 13.17
CA ALA A 12 13.08 20.76 14.60
C ALA A 12 12.53 19.43 15.14
N ALA A 13 11.65 18.75 14.39
CA ALA A 13 11.15 17.42 14.74
C ALA A 13 12.27 16.36 14.69
N LEU A 14 13.15 16.44 13.70
CA LEU A 14 14.33 15.58 13.60
C LEU A 14 15.33 15.85 14.75
N ALA A 15 15.55 17.12 15.11
CA ALA A 15 16.39 17.50 16.23
C ALA A 15 15.79 17.06 17.58
N LEU A 16 14.47 17.13 17.76
CA LEU A 16 13.78 16.60 18.94
C LEU A 16 13.87 15.05 19.02
N ALA A 17 13.82 14.36 17.89
CA ALA A 17 13.96 12.90 17.83
C ALA A 17 15.40 12.44 18.16
N LEU A 18 16.42 13.25 17.81
CA LEU A 18 17.82 12.99 18.11
C LEU A 18 18.23 13.37 19.56
N ALA A 19 17.43 14.21 20.23
CA ALA A 19 17.64 14.63 21.61
C ALA A 19 17.01 13.70 22.67
N ALA A 20 16.51 12.53 22.29
CA ALA A 20 15.93 11.56 23.21
C ALA A 20 16.99 11.02 24.19
N PRO A 21 16.72 11.03 25.51
CA PRO A 21 17.70 10.62 26.52
C PRO A 21 18.01 9.12 26.44
N SER A 22 19.22 8.79 26.79
CA SER A 22 19.81 7.45 26.83
C SER A 22 18.94 6.44 27.57
N VAL A 23 18.78 5.25 26.98
CA VAL A 23 17.99 4.13 27.49
C VAL A 23 18.49 3.70 28.87
N VAL A 24 17.70 3.95 29.90
CA VAL A 24 17.76 3.22 31.16
C VAL A 24 17.05 1.88 30.95
N LEU A 25 17.74 0.78 31.23
CA LEU A 25 17.16 -0.56 31.23
C LEU A 25 15.96 -0.61 32.19
N ALA A 26 14.77 -0.50 31.65
CA ALA A 26 13.50 -0.58 32.39
C ALA A 26 13.01 -2.04 32.42
N ALA A 27 12.26 -2.36 33.49
CA ALA A 27 11.53 -3.62 33.67
C ALA A 27 10.68 -3.99 32.42
N PRO A 28 10.31 -5.26 32.20
CA PRO A 28 9.54 -5.68 31.04
C PRO A 28 8.24 -4.86 30.94
N GLN A 29 8.19 -3.96 29.99
CA GLN A 29 7.02 -3.12 29.71
C GLN A 29 5.93 -3.97 29.06
N PRO A 30 4.64 -3.67 29.30
CA PRO A 30 3.56 -4.28 28.54
C PRO A 30 3.81 -4.06 27.04
N ALA A 31 3.56 -5.08 26.22
CA ALA A 31 3.73 -4.98 24.79
C ALA A 31 2.87 -3.83 24.25
N LEU A 32 3.50 -2.76 23.84
CA LEU A 32 2.83 -1.62 23.24
C LEU A 32 2.15 -2.05 21.93
N PRO A 33 0.94 -1.54 21.62
CA PRO A 33 0.29 -1.86 20.35
C PRO A 33 1.24 -1.53 19.17
N PRO A 34 1.27 -2.35 18.11
CA PRO A 34 2.04 -2.03 16.93
C PRO A 34 1.58 -0.68 16.37
N ILE A 35 2.52 0.12 15.87
CA ILE A 35 2.16 1.34 15.13
C ILE A 35 1.74 0.90 13.73
N ASP A 36 0.45 1.03 13.44
CA ASP A 36 -0.15 0.61 12.17
C ASP A 36 -0.11 1.76 11.15
N PRO A 37 0.20 1.52 9.88
CA PRO A 37 0.10 2.54 8.82
C PRO A 37 -1.26 3.21 8.70
N TRP A 38 -2.34 2.50 9.05
CA TRP A 38 -3.71 3.04 9.02
C TRP A 38 -4.07 3.89 10.23
N ARG A 39 -3.31 3.81 11.33
CA ARG A 39 -3.45 4.50 12.61
C ARG A 39 -4.78 4.25 13.33
N TYR A 40 -5.90 4.08 12.62
CA TYR A 40 -7.20 3.83 13.24
C TYR A 40 -7.35 2.43 13.87
N SER A 41 -6.46 1.48 13.57
CA SER A 41 -6.44 0.14 14.19
C SER A 41 -5.70 0.10 15.54
N GLU A 42 -4.99 1.17 15.90
CA GLU A 42 -4.26 1.25 17.16
C GLU A 42 -5.23 1.34 18.35
N ASP A 43 -4.99 0.54 19.38
CA ASP A 43 -5.79 0.55 20.61
C ASP A 43 -4.92 0.87 21.83
N TYR A 44 -5.13 2.06 22.38
CA TYR A 44 -4.47 2.55 23.59
C TYR A 44 -5.37 2.48 24.82
N SER A 45 -6.48 1.74 24.79
CA SER A 45 -7.44 1.63 25.92
C SER A 45 -6.81 1.03 27.18
N TYR A 46 -5.74 0.27 27.06
CA TYR A 46 -4.99 -0.26 28.19
C TYR A 46 -4.42 0.84 29.11
N LEU A 47 -4.19 2.07 28.58
CA LEU A 47 -3.74 3.24 29.35
C LEU A 47 -4.86 3.85 30.21
N ASP A 48 -6.06 3.30 30.14
CA ASP A 48 -7.14 3.66 31.07
C ASP A 48 -6.81 3.25 32.51
N ASP A 49 -6.06 2.17 32.66
CA ASP A 49 -5.49 1.73 33.92
C ASP A 49 -4.22 2.53 34.25
N PRO A 50 -4.23 3.39 35.30
CA PRO A 50 -3.04 4.19 35.67
C PRO A 50 -1.80 3.33 35.96
N ALA A 51 -1.97 2.08 36.42
CA ALA A 51 -0.86 1.17 36.73
C ALA A 51 -0.11 0.69 35.47
N LYS A 52 -0.72 0.83 34.30
CA LYS A 52 -0.11 0.48 33.01
C LYS A 52 0.58 1.64 32.33
N ARG A 53 0.44 2.86 32.86
CA ARG A 53 1.17 4.04 32.39
C ARG A 53 2.60 4.00 32.87
N THR A 54 3.54 4.13 31.93
CA THR A 54 4.97 4.14 32.23
C THR A 54 5.54 5.55 32.41
N GLY A 55 4.78 6.59 32.05
CA GLY A 55 5.22 7.98 32.01
C GLY A 55 6.16 8.27 30.82
N ALA A 56 6.24 7.35 29.85
CA ALA A 56 7.01 7.56 28.64
C ALA A 56 6.41 8.71 27.81
N TRP A 57 7.29 9.46 27.14
CA TRP A 57 6.91 10.65 26.35
C TRP A 57 5.84 10.35 25.29
N ASN A 58 5.84 9.14 24.73
CA ASN A 58 4.92 8.69 23.70
C ASN A 58 3.51 8.34 24.23
N GLU A 59 3.31 8.32 25.56
CA GLU A 59 2.00 8.14 26.18
C GLU A 59 1.24 9.46 26.40
N ALA A 60 1.92 10.61 26.33
CA ALA A 60 1.37 11.92 26.71
C ALA A 60 0.09 12.28 25.92
N GLY A 61 0.05 11.94 24.61
CA GLY A 61 -1.11 12.16 23.74
C GLY A 61 -2.04 10.99 23.59
N LYS A 62 -1.84 9.89 24.36
CA LYS A 62 -2.59 8.65 24.18
C LYS A 62 -3.60 8.47 25.31
N TRP A 63 -4.83 8.12 24.94
CA TRP A 63 -5.93 7.85 25.88
C TRP A 63 -6.12 8.95 26.93
N ILE A 64 -6.28 10.21 26.45
CA ILE A 64 -6.58 11.37 27.29
C ILE A 64 -8.06 11.25 27.70
N ARG A 65 -8.34 11.07 28.98
CA ARG A 65 -9.72 11.04 29.48
C ARG A 65 -10.38 12.41 29.34
N LEU A 66 -11.54 12.46 28.71
CA LEU A 66 -12.38 13.66 28.56
C LEU A 66 -13.62 13.61 29.47
N GLY A 67 -13.77 12.57 30.29
CA GLY A 67 -14.87 12.30 31.19
C GLY A 67 -14.85 10.82 31.58
N ASP A 68 -15.94 10.34 32.19
CA ASP A 68 -16.00 8.97 32.75
C ASP A 68 -15.97 7.88 31.69
N SER A 69 -16.42 8.17 30.47
CA SER A 69 -16.55 7.17 29.39
C SER A 69 -16.00 7.63 28.05
N SER A 70 -15.28 8.74 28.03
CA SER A 70 -14.76 9.31 26.77
C SER A 70 -13.25 9.48 26.83
N ALA A 71 -12.58 9.15 25.73
CA ALA A 71 -11.13 9.29 25.61
C ALA A 71 -10.72 9.80 24.25
N LEU A 72 -9.66 10.61 24.23
CA LEU A 72 -9.02 11.16 23.02
C LEU A 72 -7.61 10.59 22.89
N THR A 73 -7.27 10.09 21.70
CA THR A 73 -5.90 9.72 21.33
C THR A 73 -5.42 10.61 20.20
N LEU A 74 -4.27 11.22 20.37
CA LEU A 74 -3.60 12.01 19.35
C LEU A 74 -2.36 11.27 18.84
N GLY A 75 -2.04 11.47 17.58
CA GLY A 75 -0.82 10.95 17.00
C GLY A 75 -0.49 11.60 15.67
N ALA A 76 0.67 11.27 15.15
CA ALA A 76 1.14 11.82 13.90
C ALA A 76 2.16 10.89 13.23
N GLU A 77 2.31 11.06 11.94
CA GLU A 77 3.40 10.51 11.14
C GLU A 77 4.07 11.64 10.38
N LEU A 78 5.40 11.67 10.36
CA LEU A 78 6.19 12.55 9.51
C LEU A 78 7.10 11.70 8.63
N ARG A 79 7.05 11.92 7.32
CA ARG A 79 7.95 11.30 6.35
C ARG A 79 8.64 12.35 5.50
N VAL A 80 9.94 12.20 5.35
CA VAL A 80 10.75 12.94 4.37
C VAL A 80 11.41 11.91 3.48
N ARG A 81 11.27 12.10 2.15
CA ARG A 81 11.80 11.16 1.18
C ARG A 81 12.44 11.87 0.01
N LEU A 82 13.68 11.51 -0.32
CA LEU A 82 14.36 11.85 -1.56
C LEU A 82 14.09 10.73 -2.56
N GLU A 83 13.65 11.09 -3.76
CA GLU A 83 13.63 10.19 -4.91
C GLU A 83 14.45 10.77 -6.05
N ARG A 84 15.19 9.89 -6.71
CA ARG A 84 15.94 10.23 -7.93
C ARG A 84 15.71 9.15 -8.96
N TYR A 85 15.22 9.58 -10.10
CA TYR A 85 15.12 8.76 -11.30
C TYR A 85 16.13 9.20 -12.34
N ARG A 86 16.63 8.23 -13.10
CA ARG A 86 17.29 8.44 -14.37
C ARG A 86 16.63 7.51 -15.39
N ASN A 87 16.26 8.09 -16.54
CA ASN A 87 15.55 7.41 -17.62
C ASN A 87 14.19 6.79 -17.16
N ASN A 88 13.44 7.49 -16.30
CA ASN A 88 12.12 7.01 -15.85
C ASN A 88 11.24 6.65 -17.05
N GLU A 89 10.41 5.59 -16.93
CA GLU A 89 9.60 5.01 -18.00
C GLU A 89 10.44 4.68 -19.27
N PHE A 90 11.67 4.20 -19.05
CA PHE A 90 12.64 3.86 -20.12
C PHE A 90 13.08 5.06 -20.97
N GLY A 91 12.99 6.27 -20.42
CA GLY A 91 13.28 7.54 -21.07
C GLY A 91 12.08 8.25 -21.69
N ASP A 92 10.86 7.73 -21.51
CA ASP A 92 9.63 8.33 -22.07
C ASP A 92 8.80 9.15 -21.07
N ALA A 93 9.17 9.16 -19.76
CA ALA A 93 8.51 10.04 -18.81
C ALA A 93 8.64 11.52 -19.22
N PRO A 94 7.69 12.39 -18.87
CA PRO A 94 7.77 13.84 -19.16
C PRO A 94 9.08 14.47 -18.68
N VAL A 95 9.56 14.07 -17.49
CA VAL A 95 10.88 14.40 -16.94
C VAL A 95 11.59 13.09 -16.59
N PRO A 96 12.37 12.50 -17.52
CA PRO A 96 12.94 11.17 -17.31
C PRO A 96 14.09 11.16 -16.28
N ASP A 97 14.84 12.25 -16.18
CA ASP A 97 15.94 12.43 -15.21
C ASP A 97 15.55 13.49 -14.19
N GLU A 98 15.25 13.07 -12.97
CA GLU A 98 14.74 13.96 -11.94
C GLU A 98 15.24 13.55 -10.55
N SER A 99 15.44 14.56 -9.69
CA SER A 99 15.70 14.37 -8.25
C SER A 99 14.85 15.36 -7.48
N TYR A 100 14.02 14.84 -6.55
CA TYR A 100 13.04 15.64 -5.83
C TYR A 100 12.81 15.14 -4.41
N MET A 101 12.25 16.03 -3.58
CA MET A 101 11.90 15.73 -2.20
C MET A 101 10.38 15.62 -2.04
N LEU A 102 9.96 14.65 -1.24
CA LEU A 102 8.58 14.43 -0.84
C LEU A 102 8.47 14.61 0.67
N TYR A 103 7.51 15.42 1.10
CA TYR A 103 7.21 15.69 2.50
C TYR A 103 5.78 15.25 2.79
N ARG A 104 5.59 14.51 3.88
CA ARG A 104 4.28 14.05 4.33
C ARG A 104 4.16 14.19 5.83
N PHE A 105 3.10 14.86 6.29
CA PHE A 105 2.73 14.94 7.69
C PHE A 105 1.27 14.56 7.87
N LEU A 106 1.00 13.53 8.68
CA LEU A 106 -0.31 12.92 8.89
C LEU A 106 -0.70 12.99 10.37
N PRO A 107 -1.13 14.14 10.91
CA PRO A 107 -1.66 14.23 12.27
C PRO A 107 -3.06 13.61 12.33
N TYR A 108 -3.40 12.94 13.45
CA TYR A 108 -4.72 12.36 13.66
C TYR A 108 -5.23 12.56 15.08
N ALA A 109 -6.56 12.48 15.22
CA ALA A 109 -7.30 12.43 16.46
C ALA A 109 -8.29 11.26 16.41
N ASP A 110 -8.31 10.44 17.46
CA ASP A 110 -9.23 9.33 17.67
C ASP A 110 -10.05 9.60 18.94
N LEU A 111 -11.32 9.94 18.79
CA LEU A 111 -12.25 10.23 19.86
C LEU A 111 -13.16 9.02 20.09
N ARG A 112 -13.12 8.44 21.27
CA ARG A 112 -14.01 7.37 21.71
C ARG A 112 -15.05 7.92 22.69
N LEU A 113 -16.33 7.69 22.40
CA LEU A 113 -17.47 8.14 23.18
C LEU A 113 -18.24 6.92 23.70
N GLY A 114 -18.04 6.61 24.95
CA GLY A 114 -18.50 5.35 25.53
C GLY A 114 -17.85 4.14 24.86
N SER A 115 -18.55 3.00 24.92
CA SER A 115 -18.08 1.73 24.37
C SER A 115 -18.49 1.47 22.91
N ARG A 116 -19.30 2.35 22.32
CA ARG A 116 -19.97 2.06 21.04
C ARG A 116 -19.66 3.05 19.91
N VAL A 117 -19.37 4.30 20.23
CA VAL A 117 -19.20 5.34 19.22
C VAL A 117 -17.75 5.81 19.18
N ARG A 118 -17.23 5.94 18.00
CA ARG A 118 -15.90 6.46 17.72
C ARG A 118 -15.95 7.46 16.58
N ALA A 119 -15.23 8.56 16.70
CA ALA A 119 -14.95 9.48 15.61
C ALA A 119 -13.45 9.56 15.38
N PHE A 120 -13.02 9.37 14.15
CA PHE A 120 -11.61 9.42 13.77
C PHE A 120 -11.40 10.48 12.70
N GLY A 121 -10.39 11.32 12.88
CA GLY A 121 -9.98 12.33 11.90
C GLY A 121 -8.47 12.32 11.69
N GLN A 122 -8.03 12.37 10.43
CA GLN A 122 -6.63 12.44 10.05
C GLN A 122 -6.46 13.40 8.87
N LEU A 123 -5.53 14.33 8.97
CA LEU A 123 -5.18 15.20 7.88
C LEU A 123 -4.05 14.60 7.03
N ASN A 124 -4.00 15.00 5.77
CA ASN A 124 -2.95 14.72 4.82
C ASN A 124 -2.31 16.06 4.43
N LEU A 125 -1.12 16.33 4.93
CA LEU A 125 -0.35 17.52 4.62
C LEU A 125 0.87 17.04 3.84
N THR A 126 0.81 17.20 2.50
CA THR A 126 1.84 16.70 1.59
C THR A 126 2.40 17.82 0.74
N HIS A 127 3.66 17.66 0.35
CA HIS A 127 4.32 18.55 -0.58
C HIS A 127 5.36 17.77 -1.38
N ALA A 128 5.44 18.04 -2.67
CA ALA A 128 6.46 17.53 -3.58
C ALA A 128 7.28 18.71 -4.13
N ASP A 129 8.57 18.75 -3.81
CA ASP A 129 9.53 19.66 -4.45
C ASP A 129 10.01 18.98 -5.75
N ARG A 130 9.19 19.09 -6.78
CA ARG A 130 9.29 18.36 -8.03
C ARG A 130 8.95 19.25 -9.21
N ASP A 131 9.43 18.92 -10.41
CA ASP A 131 9.02 19.61 -11.64
C ASP A 131 7.50 19.57 -11.81
N ALA A 132 6.89 20.72 -12.05
CA ALA A 132 5.44 20.86 -12.13
C ALA A 132 4.79 19.97 -13.22
N THR A 133 5.53 19.63 -14.27
CA THR A 133 5.05 18.74 -15.33
C THR A 133 5.09 17.27 -14.95
N ALA A 134 5.81 16.93 -13.89
CA ALA A 134 5.96 15.57 -13.38
C ALA A 134 5.13 15.31 -12.11
N ILE A 135 4.60 16.35 -11.44
CA ILE A 135 3.74 16.20 -10.26
C ILE A 135 2.44 15.49 -10.69
N GLY A 136 2.14 14.41 -9.99
CA GLY A 136 0.90 13.66 -10.14
C GLY A 136 0.09 13.59 -8.85
N PRO A 137 -1.17 13.15 -8.90
CA PRO A 137 -2.03 12.99 -7.71
C PRO A 137 -1.44 12.16 -6.57
N PRO A 138 -0.49 11.21 -6.79
CA PRO A 138 0.18 10.49 -5.71
C PRO A 138 1.26 11.30 -4.99
N ASP A 139 1.70 12.44 -5.53
CA ASP A 139 2.87 13.16 -5.03
C ASP A 139 2.48 14.33 -4.12
N ASP A 140 1.47 15.10 -4.52
CA ASP A 140 1.04 16.30 -3.84
C ASP A 140 -0.48 16.46 -3.87
N THR A 141 -1.06 16.84 -2.72
CA THR A 141 -2.47 17.22 -2.58
C THR A 141 -2.59 18.45 -1.66
N GLY A 142 -1.46 19.11 -1.34
CA GLY A 142 -1.45 20.21 -0.38
C GLY A 142 -1.91 19.74 1.01
N SER A 143 -2.87 20.48 1.57
CA SER A 143 -3.52 20.16 2.84
C SER A 143 -4.91 19.61 2.59
N ASP A 144 -5.19 18.36 3.00
CA ASP A 144 -6.52 17.78 2.85
C ASP A 144 -6.87 16.79 3.98
N VAL A 145 -8.11 16.29 3.96
CA VAL A 145 -8.58 15.26 4.88
C VAL A 145 -8.27 13.89 4.31
N LEU A 146 -7.35 13.15 4.93
CA LEU A 146 -7.06 11.76 4.57
C LEU A 146 -8.16 10.82 5.04
N GLN A 147 -8.59 10.97 6.30
CA GLN A 147 -9.64 10.16 6.90
C GLN A 147 -10.53 11.04 7.79
N ALA A 148 -11.84 10.85 7.68
CA ALA A 148 -12.83 11.43 8.58
C ALA A 148 -14.06 10.51 8.60
N PHE A 149 -14.21 9.70 9.65
CA PHE A 149 -15.29 8.74 9.73
C PHE A 149 -15.82 8.58 11.17
N VAL A 150 -17.03 8.06 11.24
CA VAL A 150 -17.66 7.63 12.50
C VAL A 150 -17.89 6.12 12.43
N ASP A 151 -17.55 5.43 13.52
CA ASP A 151 -17.87 4.04 13.78
C ASP A 151 -18.96 3.94 14.84
N VAL A 152 -19.92 3.04 14.61
CA VAL A 152 -20.89 2.62 15.63
C VAL A 152 -20.78 1.10 15.78
N SER A 153 -20.43 0.64 16.99
CA SER A 153 -20.20 -0.77 17.30
C SER A 153 -21.35 -1.37 18.10
N PHE A 154 -21.72 -2.60 17.74
CA PHE A 154 -22.80 -3.38 18.35
C PHE A 154 -22.23 -4.75 18.77
N PRO A 155 -21.73 -4.88 20.01
CA PRO A 155 -21.28 -6.17 20.55
C PRO A 155 -22.45 -7.15 20.67
N THR A 156 -22.18 -8.40 20.31
CA THR A 156 -23.09 -9.55 20.50
C THR A 156 -22.30 -10.72 21.08
N ASP A 157 -22.96 -11.78 21.54
CA ASP A 157 -22.29 -12.98 22.07
C ASP A 157 -21.42 -13.68 21.03
N ALA A 158 -21.77 -13.56 19.73
CA ALA A 158 -21.05 -14.20 18.62
C ALA A 158 -19.90 -13.34 18.06
N GLY A 159 -19.86 -12.05 18.36
CA GLY A 159 -18.88 -11.11 17.82
C GLY A 159 -19.39 -9.68 17.81
N THR A 160 -18.63 -8.78 17.21
CA THR A 160 -18.94 -7.34 17.17
C THR A 160 -19.23 -6.90 15.74
N TRP A 161 -20.38 -6.28 15.53
CA TRP A 161 -20.70 -5.53 14.33
C TRP A 161 -20.19 -4.10 14.47
N THR A 162 -19.61 -3.55 13.41
CA THR A 162 -19.22 -2.15 13.34
C THR A 162 -19.67 -1.55 12.02
N ALA A 163 -20.52 -0.54 12.10
CA ALA A 163 -20.91 0.27 10.95
C ALA A 163 -20.02 1.51 10.89
N ARG A 164 -19.39 1.75 9.74
CA ARG A 164 -18.53 2.90 9.46
C ARG A 164 -19.12 3.74 8.35
N ALA A 165 -19.11 5.07 8.50
CA ALA A 165 -19.48 6.00 7.47
C ALA A 165 -18.50 7.18 7.43
N GLY A 166 -18.07 7.56 6.23
CA GLY A 166 -17.15 8.69 6.00
C GLY A 166 -15.98 8.34 5.10
N ARG A 167 -14.97 9.22 5.12
CA ARG A 167 -13.70 9.05 4.40
C ARG A 167 -12.77 8.13 5.17
N GLN A 168 -12.27 7.09 4.53
CA GLN A 168 -11.46 6.05 5.16
C GLN A 168 -10.38 5.51 4.24
N VAL A 169 -9.24 5.13 4.80
CA VAL A 169 -8.22 4.32 4.14
C VAL A 169 -8.64 2.85 4.23
N MET A 170 -8.47 2.11 3.14
CA MET A 170 -8.80 0.68 3.07
C MET A 170 -7.63 -0.11 2.50
N ALA A 171 -7.35 -1.26 3.12
CA ALA A 171 -6.38 -2.23 2.65
C ALA A 171 -6.86 -3.64 2.98
N TYR A 172 -6.78 -4.56 2.01
CA TYR A 172 -7.22 -5.94 2.18
C TYR A 172 -6.18 -6.94 1.67
N GLY A 173 -6.02 -8.02 2.42
CA GLY A 173 -5.15 -9.13 2.07
C GLY A 173 -3.71 -8.72 1.84
N SER A 174 -3.15 -9.11 0.70
CA SER A 174 -1.80 -8.75 0.26
C SER A 174 -1.71 -7.40 -0.46
N GLU A 175 -2.79 -6.62 -0.45
CA GLU A 175 -2.92 -5.32 -1.12
C GLU A 175 -2.75 -5.37 -2.66
N ARG A 176 -3.02 -6.50 -3.29
CA ARG A 176 -2.98 -6.62 -4.75
C ARG A 176 -4.15 -5.96 -5.44
N LEU A 177 -5.34 -5.94 -4.82
CA LEU A 177 -6.54 -5.30 -5.37
C LEU A 177 -6.96 -4.04 -4.62
N ILE A 178 -6.88 -4.01 -3.28
CA ILE A 178 -7.25 -2.85 -2.48
C ILE A 178 -6.10 -2.53 -1.53
N SER A 179 -5.46 -1.38 -1.75
CA SER A 179 -4.33 -0.88 -0.98
C SER A 179 -4.51 0.58 -0.60
N ALA A 180 -4.03 0.94 0.57
CA ALA A 180 -3.88 2.32 1.02
C ALA A 180 -2.86 3.12 0.20
N ARG A 181 -2.09 2.48 -0.66
CA ARG A 181 -1.01 3.12 -1.43
C ARG A 181 -0.01 3.85 -0.51
N TYR A 182 0.45 3.17 0.54
CA TYR A 182 1.29 3.78 1.57
C TYR A 182 2.66 4.28 1.05
N GLY A 183 3.21 3.66 0.01
CA GLY A 183 4.50 4.01 -0.59
C GLY A 183 4.57 5.43 -1.18
N PRO A 184 3.68 5.85 -2.10
CA PRO A 184 3.59 7.22 -2.60
C PRO A 184 3.38 8.27 -1.50
N ASN A 185 3.51 9.54 -1.83
CA ASN A 185 3.39 10.62 -0.84
C ASN A 185 1.96 10.78 -0.33
N VAL A 186 0.98 10.72 -1.22
CA VAL A 186 -0.45 10.78 -0.90
C VAL A 186 -1.02 9.37 -0.78
N LEU A 187 -1.56 9.02 0.39
CA LEU A 187 -2.28 7.76 0.59
C LEU A 187 -3.61 7.78 -0.16
N ARG A 188 -4.13 6.59 -0.43
CA ARG A 188 -5.45 6.45 -1.05
C ARG A 188 -6.53 6.30 0.01
N SER A 189 -7.53 7.14 -0.08
CA SER A 189 -8.75 7.07 0.72
C SER A 189 -9.99 6.85 -0.15
N PHE A 190 -11.09 6.50 0.52
CA PHE A 190 -12.38 6.20 -0.09
C PHE A 190 -13.48 6.87 0.72
N ASP A 191 -14.45 7.48 0.05
CA ASP A 191 -15.65 8.05 0.67
C ASP A 191 -16.81 7.05 0.55
N GLY A 192 -17.49 6.74 1.65
CA GLY A 192 -18.64 5.84 1.65
C GLY A 192 -18.88 5.12 2.98
N GLY A 193 -19.44 3.92 2.91
CA GLY A 193 -19.81 3.14 4.08
C GLY A 193 -19.26 1.72 4.05
N ALA A 194 -19.06 1.17 5.24
CA ALA A 194 -18.68 -0.21 5.47
C ALA A 194 -19.43 -0.78 6.68
N LEU A 195 -19.73 -2.07 6.62
CA LEU A 195 -20.26 -2.86 7.72
C LEU A 195 -19.32 -4.04 7.94
N SER A 196 -18.74 -4.13 9.11
CA SER A 196 -17.80 -5.19 9.49
C SER A 196 -18.39 -6.04 10.60
N TRP A 197 -18.19 -7.34 10.52
CA TRP A 197 -18.42 -8.27 11.62
C TRP A 197 -17.12 -8.96 12.00
N LEU A 198 -16.79 -8.92 13.27
CA LEU A 198 -15.60 -9.55 13.84
C LEU A 198 -16.03 -10.58 14.90
N GLY A 199 -15.87 -11.87 14.57
CA GLY A 199 -15.97 -13.00 15.48
C GLY A 199 -14.61 -13.46 15.98
N GLN A 200 -14.56 -14.69 16.55
CA GLN A 200 -13.30 -15.24 17.10
C GLN A 200 -12.27 -15.60 16.01
N GLU A 201 -12.72 -16.22 14.93
CA GLU A 201 -11.87 -16.72 13.84
C GLU A 201 -12.20 -16.11 12.48
N LEU A 202 -13.37 -15.49 12.36
CA LEU A 202 -13.88 -14.97 11.10
C LEU A 202 -14.15 -13.47 11.22
N ARG A 203 -13.64 -12.72 10.25
CA ARG A 203 -14.02 -11.34 9.97
C ARG A 203 -14.72 -11.27 8.62
N VAL A 204 -15.79 -10.51 8.52
CA VAL A 204 -16.49 -10.24 7.26
C VAL A 204 -16.72 -8.74 7.15
N ASP A 205 -16.29 -8.18 6.04
CA ASP A 205 -16.49 -6.77 5.70
C ASP A 205 -17.34 -6.66 4.43
N GLY A 206 -18.40 -5.85 4.48
CA GLY A 206 -19.15 -5.40 3.32
C GLY A 206 -18.99 -3.89 3.17
N PHE A 207 -18.75 -3.39 1.96
CA PHE A 207 -18.56 -1.97 1.74
C PHE A 207 -19.07 -1.50 0.38
N LEU A 208 -19.41 -0.20 0.33
CA LEU A 208 -19.72 0.53 -0.90
C LEU A 208 -19.11 1.92 -0.78
N VAL A 209 -18.14 2.21 -1.65
CA VAL A 209 -17.30 3.39 -1.56
C VAL A 209 -16.93 3.96 -2.93
N ARG A 210 -16.49 5.19 -2.96
CA ARG A 210 -15.85 5.84 -4.11
C ARG A 210 -14.41 6.20 -3.76
N PRO A 211 -13.42 5.96 -4.64
CA PRO A 211 -12.07 6.44 -4.41
C PRO A 211 -12.06 7.97 -4.35
N VAL A 212 -11.22 8.52 -3.51
CA VAL A 212 -11.01 9.98 -3.48
C VAL A 212 -10.05 10.33 -4.61
N ARG A 213 -10.44 11.34 -5.40
CA ARG A 213 -9.59 11.99 -6.38
C ARG A 213 -8.83 13.10 -5.69
N ASN A 214 -7.52 12.99 -5.71
CA ASN A 214 -6.64 14.01 -5.16
C ASN A 214 -6.52 15.19 -6.13
N ASP A 215 -6.50 16.38 -5.59
CA ASP A 215 -6.40 17.65 -6.30
C ASP A 215 -5.30 18.48 -5.59
N PRO A 216 -4.44 19.22 -6.30
CA PRO A 216 -3.32 19.95 -5.68
C PRO A 216 -3.76 21.16 -4.84
N ASP A 217 -5.01 21.62 -4.97
CA ASP A 217 -5.54 22.73 -4.17
C ASP A 217 -5.93 22.25 -2.75
N ASP A 218 -5.69 23.09 -1.73
CA ASP A 218 -6.02 22.76 -0.33
C ASP A 218 -7.54 22.49 -0.14
N PHE A 219 -7.86 21.40 0.57
CA PHE A 219 -9.23 20.96 0.90
C PHE A 219 -10.15 20.79 -0.31
N SER A 220 -9.59 20.34 -1.43
CA SER A 220 -10.30 20.14 -2.69
C SER A 220 -10.49 18.66 -3.05
N ASP A 221 -9.88 17.74 -2.32
CA ASP A 221 -10.02 16.31 -2.52
C ASP A 221 -11.46 15.85 -2.34
N ARG A 222 -12.02 15.14 -3.32
CA ARG A 222 -13.41 14.68 -3.29
C ARG A 222 -13.60 13.30 -3.91
N ALA A 223 -14.70 12.64 -3.55
CA ALA A 223 -15.07 11.37 -4.14
C ALA A 223 -15.10 11.45 -5.67
N ASP A 224 -14.45 10.50 -6.34
CA ASP A 224 -14.49 10.40 -7.79
C ASP A 224 -15.90 9.96 -8.25
N PRO A 225 -16.67 10.82 -8.94
CA PRO A 225 -18.01 10.46 -9.37
C PRO A 225 -18.01 9.38 -10.45
N GLN A 226 -16.91 9.21 -11.18
CA GLN A 226 -16.79 8.29 -12.31
C GLN A 226 -16.40 6.88 -11.89
N ARG A 227 -16.06 6.67 -10.61
CA ARG A 227 -15.62 5.36 -10.13
C ARG A 227 -16.33 4.98 -8.84
N SER A 228 -16.66 3.68 -8.72
CA SER A 228 -17.19 3.10 -7.50
C SER A 228 -16.60 1.73 -7.26
N LEU A 229 -16.44 1.39 -5.98
CA LEU A 229 -15.97 0.09 -5.53
C LEU A 229 -16.95 -0.43 -4.47
N GLY A 230 -17.45 -1.65 -4.66
CA GLY A 230 -18.24 -2.36 -3.68
C GLY A 230 -17.72 -3.78 -3.51
N GLY A 231 -18.05 -4.40 -2.38
CA GLY A 231 -17.66 -5.79 -2.21
C GLY A 231 -17.96 -6.38 -0.85
N LEU A 232 -17.74 -7.70 -0.81
CA LEU A 232 -17.69 -8.50 0.41
C LEU A 232 -16.30 -9.12 0.52
N TYR A 233 -15.70 -9.05 1.70
CA TYR A 233 -14.38 -9.62 1.98
C TYR A 233 -14.44 -10.38 3.31
N GLY A 234 -14.16 -11.68 3.27
CA GLY A 234 -14.10 -12.55 4.42
C GLY A 234 -12.67 -12.99 4.69
N THR A 235 -12.22 -12.92 5.95
CA THR A 235 -10.95 -13.44 6.42
C THR A 235 -11.21 -14.42 7.54
N TRP A 236 -10.89 -15.69 7.32
CA TRP A 236 -10.81 -16.69 8.36
C TRP A 236 -9.37 -16.83 8.84
N SER A 237 -9.18 -16.80 10.16
CA SER A 237 -7.89 -17.01 10.82
C SER A 237 -7.94 -18.27 11.65
N ALA A 238 -6.95 -19.13 11.47
CA ALA A 238 -6.89 -20.38 12.21
C ALA A 238 -6.79 -20.15 13.73
N PRO A 239 -7.37 -21.04 14.57
CA PRO A 239 -7.23 -20.97 16.02
C PRO A 239 -5.79 -20.93 16.50
N ALA A 240 -5.57 -20.47 17.73
CA ALA A 240 -4.26 -20.19 18.32
C ALA A 240 -3.19 -21.32 18.18
N GLY A 241 -3.61 -22.58 18.06
CA GLY A 241 -2.70 -23.73 17.84
C GLY A 241 -2.11 -23.84 16.43
N ALA A 242 -2.73 -23.20 15.43
CA ALA A 242 -2.26 -23.09 14.04
C ALA A 242 -1.93 -21.62 13.70
N ALA A 243 -1.40 -20.89 14.65
CA ALA A 243 -1.18 -19.46 14.63
C ALA A 243 -0.49 -18.99 13.32
N GLY A 244 -1.06 -17.95 12.73
CA GLY A 244 -0.53 -17.29 11.54
C GLY A 244 -0.96 -17.90 10.20
N THR A 245 -1.91 -18.83 10.17
CA THR A 245 -2.52 -19.37 8.94
C THR A 245 -3.93 -18.80 8.76
N GLY A 246 -4.30 -18.42 7.56
CA GLY A 246 -5.63 -17.90 7.26
C GLY A 246 -6.04 -18.09 5.81
N LEU A 247 -7.31 -17.84 5.55
CA LEU A 247 -7.94 -17.89 4.24
C LEU A 247 -8.78 -16.63 4.04
N ASP A 248 -8.53 -15.91 2.96
CA ASP A 248 -9.43 -14.87 2.49
C ASP A 248 -10.29 -15.39 1.34
N ALA A 249 -11.54 -14.93 1.30
CA ALA A 249 -12.44 -15.10 0.15
C ALA A 249 -13.20 -13.80 -0.07
N TYR A 250 -13.32 -13.37 -1.32
CA TYR A 250 -13.94 -12.09 -1.62
C TYR A 250 -14.63 -12.02 -2.97
N LEU A 251 -15.62 -11.14 -3.02
CA LEU A 251 -16.27 -10.68 -4.24
C LEU A 251 -16.22 -9.16 -4.26
N LEU A 252 -15.55 -8.58 -5.24
CA LEU A 252 -15.40 -7.14 -5.41
C LEU A 252 -16.00 -6.72 -6.74
N THR A 253 -16.58 -5.54 -6.80
CA THR A 253 -17.08 -4.93 -8.04
C THR A 253 -16.51 -3.52 -8.18
N LEU A 254 -15.78 -3.27 -9.27
CA LEU A 254 -15.32 -1.95 -9.70
C LEU A 254 -16.14 -1.50 -10.88
N SER A 255 -16.69 -0.30 -10.83
CA SER A 255 -17.26 0.39 -11.98
C SER A 255 -16.45 1.64 -12.28
N SER A 256 -16.20 1.91 -13.55
CA SER A 256 -15.49 3.09 -14.04
C SER A 256 -16.13 3.58 -15.34
N ASP A 257 -16.39 4.86 -15.46
CA ASP A 257 -16.95 5.46 -16.70
C ASP A 257 -15.91 5.50 -17.82
N SER A 258 -14.62 5.42 -17.48
CA SER A 258 -13.52 5.40 -18.45
C SER A 258 -12.39 4.53 -17.94
N ALA A 259 -12.14 3.41 -18.65
CA ALA A 259 -10.96 2.58 -18.52
C ALA A 259 -10.21 2.57 -19.84
N ARG A 260 -8.88 2.33 -19.81
CA ARG A 260 -8.05 2.32 -21.02
C ARG A 260 -7.14 1.11 -21.03
N TYR A 261 -7.18 0.37 -22.14
CA TYR A 261 -6.35 -0.78 -22.43
C TYR A 261 -5.71 -0.67 -23.82
N ASN A 262 -4.89 -1.63 -24.20
CA ASN A 262 -4.30 -1.68 -25.52
C ASN A 262 -5.36 -1.73 -26.66
N GLN A 263 -6.54 -2.29 -26.37
CA GLN A 263 -7.69 -2.43 -27.29
C GLN A 263 -8.54 -1.15 -27.40
N GLY A 264 -8.32 -0.15 -26.54
CA GLY A 264 -9.07 1.10 -26.59
C GLY A 264 -9.49 1.61 -25.21
N SER A 265 -10.51 2.47 -25.20
CA SER A 265 -11.05 3.11 -23.99
C SER A 265 -12.57 3.02 -23.98
N GLY A 266 -13.14 2.93 -22.77
CA GLY A 266 -14.59 2.90 -22.61
C GLY A 266 -15.00 2.64 -21.17
N PRO A 267 -16.33 2.61 -20.90
CA PRO A 267 -16.85 2.27 -19.58
C PRO A 267 -16.57 0.80 -19.25
N GLU A 268 -16.32 0.56 -17.98
CA GLU A 268 -15.99 -0.76 -17.46
C GLU A 268 -16.79 -1.08 -16.20
N THR A 269 -17.33 -2.31 -16.13
CA THR A 269 -17.77 -2.94 -14.89
C THR A 269 -17.04 -4.25 -14.73
N ARG A 270 -16.27 -4.39 -13.65
CA ARG A 270 -15.44 -5.56 -13.41
C ARG A 270 -15.74 -6.15 -12.04
N ASN A 271 -16.21 -7.41 -12.02
CA ASN A 271 -16.33 -8.22 -10.82
C ASN A 271 -15.07 -9.05 -10.66
N ALA A 272 -14.58 -9.19 -9.43
CA ALA A 272 -13.43 -10.01 -9.07
C ALA A 272 -13.82 -10.98 -7.97
N LEU A 273 -13.82 -12.27 -8.27
CA LEU A 273 -13.94 -13.35 -7.31
C LEU A 273 -12.54 -13.85 -6.99
N GLY A 274 -12.15 -13.83 -5.72
CA GLY A 274 -10.81 -14.23 -5.31
C GLY A 274 -10.77 -15.04 -4.04
N ALA A 275 -9.69 -15.81 -3.91
CA ALA A 275 -9.33 -16.54 -2.71
C ALA A 275 -7.82 -16.44 -2.47
N ARG A 276 -7.43 -16.29 -1.20
CA ARG A 276 -6.04 -16.17 -0.78
C ARG A 276 -5.79 -17.08 0.41
N TYR A 277 -4.79 -17.95 0.30
CA TYR A 277 -4.29 -18.78 1.41
C TYR A 277 -2.94 -18.26 1.84
N PHE A 278 -2.83 -17.89 3.11
CA PHE A 278 -1.62 -17.27 3.64
C PHE A 278 -1.27 -17.87 5.01
N GLY A 279 0.00 -17.72 5.38
CA GLY A 279 0.39 -18.15 6.71
C GLY A 279 1.87 -18.07 7.00
N LYS A 280 2.14 -18.41 8.27
CA LYS A 280 3.49 -18.56 8.82
C LYS A 280 3.52 -19.78 9.73
N ARG A 281 4.41 -20.73 9.44
CA ARG A 281 4.60 -21.91 10.29
C ARG A 281 6.10 -22.23 10.38
N SER A 282 6.61 -22.29 11.61
CA SER A 282 8.06 -22.38 11.85
C SER A 282 8.81 -21.29 11.08
N ASP A 283 9.66 -21.68 10.15
CA ASP A 283 10.51 -20.79 9.35
C ASP A 283 9.92 -20.45 7.98
N TRP A 284 8.80 -21.07 7.61
CA TRP A 284 8.10 -20.84 6.37
C TRP A 284 7.08 -19.73 6.47
N THR A 285 6.98 -18.92 5.42
CA THR A 285 5.88 -17.99 5.16
C THR A 285 5.35 -18.23 3.77
N TRP A 286 4.05 -18.10 3.58
CA TRP A 286 3.41 -18.23 2.27
C TRP A 286 2.22 -17.29 2.14
N ASP A 287 1.97 -16.89 0.90
CA ASP A 287 0.85 -16.08 0.47
C ASP A 287 0.54 -16.47 -0.97
N VAL A 288 -0.58 -17.14 -1.20
CA VAL A 288 -1.01 -17.60 -2.53
C VAL A 288 -2.40 -17.09 -2.79
N GLU A 289 -2.61 -16.38 -3.89
CA GLU A 289 -3.88 -15.77 -4.23
C GLU A 289 -4.26 -16.05 -5.68
N ALA A 290 -5.51 -16.46 -5.90
CA ALA A 290 -6.11 -16.62 -7.20
C ALA A 290 -7.29 -15.69 -7.34
N VAL A 291 -7.40 -15.02 -8.50
CA VAL A 291 -8.48 -14.08 -8.82
C VAL A 291 -9.02 -14.39 -10.21
N TYR A 292 -10.33 -14.47 -10.31
CA TYR A 292 -11.05 -14.48 -11.58
C TYR A 292 -11.88 -13.21 -11.72
N GLN A 293 -11.76 -12.52 -12.86
CA GLN A 293 -12.51 -11.31 -13.16
C GLN A 293 -13.49 -11.57 -14.31
N TYR A 294 -14.69 -11.01 -14.18
CA TYR A 294 -15.71 -11.03 -15.21
C TYR A 294 -16.52 -9.73 -15.20
N GLY A 295 -17.14 -9.40 -16.33
CA GLY A 295 -17.93 -8.18 -16.46
C GLY A 295 -17.98 -7.68 -17.89
N SER A 296 -17.92 -6.37 -18.07
CA SER A 296 -17.98 -5.71 -19.37
C SER A 296 -16.96 -4.58 -19.50
N PHE A 297 -16.48 -4.37 -20.70
CA PHE A 297 -15.66 -3.24 -21.12
C PHE A 297 -16.16 -2.72 -22.46
N ALA A 298 -16.43 -1.42 -22.58
CA ALA A 298 -16.92 -0.77 -23.80
C ALA A 298 -18.15 -1.50 -24.43
N GLY A 299 -19.02 -2.06 -23.58
CA GLY A 299 -20.20 -2.82 -24.01
C GLY A 299 -19.97 -4.29 -24.35
N ALA A 300 -18.73 -4.78 -24.37
CA ALA A 300 -18.37 -6.15 -24.67
C ALA A 300 -17.97 -6.95 -23.42
N PRO A 301 -18.00 -8.30 -23.45
CA PRO A 301 -17.60 -9.12 -22.30
C PRO A 301 -16.14 -8.93 -21.92
N ALA A 302 -15.86 -8.86 -20.61
CA ALA A 302 -14.51 -8.86 -20.06
C ALA A 302 -14.31 -10.07 -19.15
N ARG A 303 -13.20 -10.83 -19.35
CA ARG A 303 -12.85 -12.01 -18.56
C ARG A 303 -11.36 -12.09 -18.39
N ALA A 304 -10.89 -12.09 -17.15
CA ALA A 304 -9.46 -12.09 -16.85
C ALA A 304 -9.16 -12.93 -15.61
N TRP A 305 -7.91 -13.21 -15.35
CA TRP A 305 -7.51 -13.98 -14.19
C TRP A 305 -6.10 -13.66 -13.76
N SER A 306 -5.79 -13.93 -12.50
CA SER A 306 -4.42 -13.89 -11.96
C SER A 306 -4.19 -15.00 -10.97
N LEU A 307 -2.95 -15.49 -10.94
CA LEU A 307 -2.42 -16.36 -9.91
C LEU A 307 -1.13 -15.74 -9.39
N ALA A 308 -1.03 -15.57 -8.08
CA ALA A 308 0.08 -14.94 -7.41
C ALA A 308 0.55 -15.78 -6.24
N SER A 309 1.86 -15.84 -6.02
CA SER A 309 2.47 -16.48 -4.86
C SER A 309 3.65 -15.69 -4.31
N ASP A 310 3.82 -15.71 -2.99
CA ASP A 310 4.99 -15.23 -2.27
C ASP A 310 5.33 -16.26 -1.19
N VAL A 311 6.44 -16.95 -1.34
CA VAL A 311 6.89 -18.00 -0.40
C VAL A 311 8.28 -17.65 0.11
N GLY A 312 8.51 -17.81 1.41
CA GLY A 312 9.80 -17.53 2.02
C GLY A 312 10.18 -18.54 3.10
N TYR A 313 11.48 -18.73 3.27
CA TYR A 313 12.07 -19.52 4.32
C TYR A 313 13.17 -18.74 5.04
N THR A 314 13.12 -18.73 6.38
CA THR A 314 14.10 -18.03 7.23
C THR A 314 15.01 -19.01 7.95
N PHE A 315 16.31 -18.91 7.72
CA PHE A 315 17.32 -19.74 8.35
C PHE A 315 17.72 -19.18 9.73
N ARG A 316 16.92 -19.45 10.77
CA ARG A 316 17.12 -18.83 12.10
C ARG A 316 18.40 -19.29 12.81
N GLY A 317 18.90 -20.48 12.51
CA GLY A 317 20.15 -21.04 13.08
C GLY A 317 21.43 -20.57 12.39
N VAL A 318 21.33 -19.72 11.36
CA VAL A 318 22.46 -19.20 10.59
C VAL A 318 22.71 -17.74 10.96
N PRO A 319 23.97 -17.28 11.05
CA PRO A 319 24.30 -15.86 11.24
C PRO A 319 23.57 -14.98 10.22
N LEU A 320 23.17 -13.75 10.61
CA LEU A 320 22.40 -12.81 9.83
C LEU A 320 20.98 -13.31 9.48
N ARG A 321 20.53 -14.47 9.97
CA ARG A 321 19.19 -15.05 9.79
C ARG A 321 18.66 -14.90 8.37
N PRO A 322 19.38 -15.34 7.33
CA PRO A 322 18.99 -15.12 5.95
C PRO A 322 17.58 -15.66 5.68
N ARG A 323 16.74 -14.84 5.04
CA ARG A 323 15.45 -15.24 4.52
C ARG A 323 15.53 -15.26 2.99
N LEU A 324 15.33 -16.44 2.43
CA LEU A 324 15.13 -16.59 0.98
C LEU A 324 13.65 -16.47 0.68
N GLY A 325 13.31 -15.67 -0.31
CA GLY A 325 11.94 -15.46 -0.80
C GLY A 325 11.85 -15.68 -2.30
N ILE A 326 10.68 -16.11 -2.75
CA ILE A 326 10.33 -16.17 -4.16
C ILE A 326 8.89 -15.73 -4.35
N LYS A 327 8.69 -14.67 -5.15
CA LYS A 327 7.37 -14.31 -5.66
C LYS A 327 7.26 -14.75 -7.11
N ALA A 328 6.10 -15.29 -7.48
CA ALA A 328 5.79 -15.62 -8.85
C ALA A 328 4.34 -15.25 -9.14
N ASN A 329 4.10 -14.58 -10.27
CA ASN A 329 2.76 -14.18 -10.67
C ASN A 329 2.56 -14.49 -12.15
N ILE A 330 1.31 -14.88 -12.49
CA ILE A 330 0.83 -14.99 -13.85
C ILE A 330 -0.49 -14.23 -13.92
N ILE A 331 -0.56 -13.20 -14.75
CA ILE A 331 -1.68 -12.27 -14.82
C ILE A 331 -2.08 -12.11 -16.29
N SER A 332 -3.34 -12.38 -16.60
CA SER A 332 -3.83 -12.44 -17.98
C SER A 332 -3.70 -11.11 -18.73
N GLY A 333 -3.39 -11.23 -20.01
CA GLY A 333 -3.50 -10.20 -21.02
C GLY A 333 -4.48 -10.62 -22.11
N ASP A 334 -4.83 -9.70 -22.99
CA ASP A 334 -5.69 -9.96 -24.13
C ASP A 334 -4.98 -10.82 -25.16
N ARG A 335 -5.70 -11.78 -25.73
CA ARG A 335 -5.16 -12.75 -26.68
C ARG A 335 -5.50 -12.43 -28.13
N ASP A 336 -6.56 -11.66 -28.33
CA ASP A 336 -7.06 -11.29 -29.65
C ASP A 336 -7.63 -9.87 -29.60
N PRO A 337 -6.83 -8.84 -29.94
CA PRO A 337 -7.28 -7.45 -29.90
C PRO A 337 -8.35 -7.12 -30.96
N ASP A 338 -8.58 -8.01 -31.93
CA ASP A 338 -9.53 -7.83 -33.01
C ASP A 338 -10.92 -8.39 -32.65
N ASP A 339 -11.04 -9.21 -31.59
CA ASP A 339 -12.32 -9.65 -31.05
C ASP A 339 -12.83 -8.64 -30.00
N PRO A 340 -14.15 -8.55 -29.75
CA PRO A 340 -14.68 -7.58 -28.79
C PRO A 340 -14.42 -7.91 -27.31
N LYS A 341 -13.86 -9.09 -26.97
CA LYS A 341 -13.67 -9.52 -25.59
C LYS A 341 -12.38 -8.98 -25.01
N LEU A 342 -12.43 -8.38 -23.86
CA LEU A 342 -11.25 -7.98 -23.12
C LEU A 342 -10.80 -9.07 -22.15
N GLN A 343 -9.53 -9.54 -22.28
CA GLN A 343 -8.95 -10.56 -21.40
C GLN A 343 -7.82 -9.98 -20.52
N THR A 344 -7.52 -8.70 -20.65
CA THR A 344 -6.57 -8.00 -19.78
C THR A 344 -7.12 -7.89 -18.36
N PHE A 345 -6.29 -8.26 -17.39
CA PHE A 345 -6.63 -8.14 -15.98
C PHE A 345 -6.75 -6.66 -15.59
N ALA A 346 -7.89 -6.30 -15.02
CA ALA A 346 -8.16 -4.94 -14.56
C ALA A 346 -7.45 -4.70 -13.22
N VAL A 347 -6.67 -3.63 -13.18
CA VAL A 347 -6.03 -3.14 -11.95
C VAL A 347 -7.06 -2.33 -11.18
N PHE A 348 -7.37 -2.73 -9.94
CA PHE A 348 -8.24 -1.95 -9.07
C PHE A 348 -7.44 -0.85 -8.37
N PHE A 349 -6.98 -1.11 -7.17
CA PHE A 349 -6.25 -0.16 -6.34
C PHE A 349 -5.01 -0.81 -5.70
N PRO A 350 -4.04 -1.28 -6.50
CA PRO A 350 -2.94 -2.10 -6.03
C PRO A 350 -1.91 -1.31 -5.23
N LYS A 351 -1.07 -2.03 -4.51
CA LYS A 351 0.14 -1.53 -3.85
C LYS A 351 1.21 -1.16 -4.87
N GLY A 352 1.85 -0.01 -4.68
CA GLY A 352 2.77 0.57 -5.66
C GLY A 352 4.01 -0.25 -5.96
N LYS A 353 4.76 -0.68 -4.94
CA LYS A 353 6.06 -1.36 -5.08
C LYS A 353 5.98 -2.90 -5.04
N TYR A 354 4.83 -3.47 -5.39
CA TYR A 354 4.63 -4.92 -5.32
C TYR A 354 5.59 -5.71 -6.23
N PHE A 355 5.91 -5.15 -7.39
CA PHE A 355 6.75 -5.79 -8.41
C PHE A 355 8.19 -5.23 -8.45
N GLY A 356 8.62 -4.45 -7.48
CA GLY A 356 9.98 -3.91 -7.39
C GLY A 356 10.03 -2.43 -7.04
N GLU A 357 11.17 -1.98 -6.56
CA GLU A 357 11.35 -0.64 -5.99
C GLU A 357 11.20 0.49 -7.01
N ALA A 358 11.62 0.27 -8.27
CA ALA A 358 11.52 1.30 -9.32
C ALA A 358 10.07 1.53 -9.80
N GLY A 359 9.10 0.66 -9.45
CA GLY A 359 7.68 0.86 -9.74
C GLY A 359 7.32 0.99 -11.23
N GLN A 360 8.10 0.40 -12.15
CA GLN A 360 7.89 0.58 -13.59
C GLN A 360 6.75 -0.29 -14.12
N ILE A 361 6.62 -1.53 -13.67
CA ILE A 361 5.71 -2.53 -14.24
C ILE A 361 4.57 -2.83 -13.27
N GLY A 362 3.35 -2.91 -13.79
CA GLY A 362 2.10 -3.16 -13.07
C GLY A 362 1.48 -4.54 -13.33
N PRO A 363 0.37 -4.86 -12.63
CA PRO A 363 -0.22 -6.19 -12.60
C PRO A 363 -1.24 -6.44 -13.74
N SER A 364 -0.86 -6.20 -14.99
CA SER A 364 -1.68 -6.55 -16.17
C SER A 364 -0.80 -7.15 -17.25
N ASN A 365 -1.27 -8.18 -17.92
CA ASN A 365 -0.54 -8.88 -18.97
C ASN A 365 0.88 -9.27 -18.55
N LEU A 366 1.04 -9.87 -17.36
CA LEU A 366 2.35 -10.04 -16.74
C LEU A 366 2.59 -11.49 -16.33
N ILE A 367 3.80 -11.97 -16.58
CA ILE A 367 4.43 -13.07 -15.86
C ILE A 367 5.66 -12.49 -15.19
N ASN A 368 5.85 -12.75 -13.90
CA ASN A 368 7.08 -12.36 -13.23
C ASN A 368 7.59 -13.42 -12.27
N LEU A 369 8.91 -13.46 -12.12
CA LEU A 369 9.62 -14.24 -11.13
C LEU A 369 10.52 -13.30 -10.33
N HIS A 370 10.44 -13.36 -8.99
CA HIS A 370 11.07 -12.39 -8.10
C HIS A 370 11.76 -13.12 -6.93
N PRO A 371 12.92 -13.75 -7.13
CA PRO A 371 13.76 -14.23 -6.04
C PRO A 371 14.32 -13.08 -5.20
N SER A 372 14.39 -13.27 -3.89
CA SER A 372 14.87 -12.28 -2.94
C SER A 372 15.65 -12.90 -1.80
N LEU A 373 16.56 -12.13 -1.21
CA LEU A 373 17.30 -12.45 0.00
C LEU A 373 17.19 -11.27 0.98
N THR A 374 16.80 -11.55 2.22
CA THR A 374 16.82 -10.57 3.31
C THR A 374 17.76 -11.07 4.41
N LEU A 375 18.61 -10.16 4.91
CA LEU A 375 19.56 -10.39 5.99
C LEU A 375 19.22 -9.49 7.18
N ASP A 376 19.22 -10.06 8.39
CA ASP A 376 19.16 -9.34 9.65
C ASP A 376 20.61 -9.02 10.08
N LEU A 377 21.02 -7.77 9.97
CA LEU A 377 22.38 -7.32 10.30
C LEU A 377 22.55 -7.01 11.80
N GLY A 378 21.46 -7.13 12.58
CA GLY A 378 21.43 -6.78 14.00
C GLY A 378 21.22 -5.29 14.26
N SER A 379 20.94 -4.92 15.52
CA SER A 379 20.72 -3.52 15.95
C SER A 379 19.71 -2.75 15.12
N GLY A 380 18.67 -3.44 14.62
CA GLY A 380 17.60 -2.85 13.79
C GLY A 380 17.97 -2.68 12.30
N TRP A 381 19.15 -3.09 11.87
CA TRP A 381 19.56 -3.04 10.47
C TRP A 381 19.11 -4.27 9.69
N THR A 382 18.60 -4.05 8.48
CA THR A 382 18.23 -5.10 7.53
C THR A 382 18.78 -4.79 6.15
N LEU A 383 19.19 -5.81 5.41
CA LEU A 383 19.59 -5.70 4.01
C LEU A 383 18.72 -6.64 3.17
N GLY A 384 17.96 -6.07 2.26
CA GLY A 384 17.18 -6.78 1.26
C GLY A 384 17.82 -6.67 -0.12
N THR A 385 17.82 -7.77 -0.87
CA THR A 385 18.19 -7.80 -2.29
C THR A 385 17.19 -8.62 -3.07
N ALA A 386 16.90 -8.21 -4.32
CA ALA A 386 15.99 -8.93 -5.18
C ALA A 386 16.43 -8.83 -6.65
N ALA A 387 16.05 -9.83 -7.43
CA ALA A 387 16.05 -9.76 -8.89
C ALA A 387 14.64 -10.05 -9.38
N VAL A 388 14.13 -9.24 -10.29
CA VAL A 388 12.79 -9.43 -10.84
C VAL A 388 12.88 -9.56 -12.36
N PHE A 389 12.33 -10.66 -12.87
CA PHE A 389 12.26 -10.96 -14.29
C PHE A 389 10.83 -10.79 -14.76
N TYR A 390 10.62 -10.10 -15.88
CA TYR A 390 9.29 -9.73 -16.37
C TYR A 390 9.06 -10.20 -17.80
N TRP A 391 7.91 -10.81 -18.05
CA TRP A 391 7.45 -11.24 -19.37
C TRP A 391 5.99 -10.85 -19.58
N ARG A 392 5.61 -10.55 -20.83
CA ARG A 392 4.18 -10.44 -21.19
C ARG A 392 3.53 -11.82 -21.15
N GLN A 393 2.31 -11.91 -20.59
CA GLN A 393 1.52 -13.14 -20.58
C GLN A 393 0.94 -13.41 -21.99
N SER A 394 0.39 -12.39 -22.64
CA SER A 394 -0.02 -12.40 -24.04
C SER A 394 0.89 -11.51 -24.89
N LEU A 395 1.22 -11.95 -26.11
CA LEU A 395 1.98 -11.16 -27.09
C LEU A 395 1.09 -10.17 -27.86
N GLN A 396 -0.23 -10.31 -27.77
CA GLN A 396 -1.20 -9.45 -28.43
C GLN A 396 -1.60 -8.25 -27.58
N ASP A 397 -1.14 -8.20 -26.35
CA ASP A 397 -1.46 -7.12 -25.39
C ASP A 397 -0.19 -6.33 -25.03
N GLY A 398 -0.41 -5.09 -24.55
CA GLY A 398 0.64 -4.17 -24.16
C GLY A 398 1.25 -4.47 -22.78
N VAL A 399 2.12 -3.55 -22.33
CA VAL A 399 2.69 -3.50 -20.98
C VAL A 399 2.12 -2.32 -20.24
N TYR A 400 1.77 -2.53 -18.97
CA TYR A 400 1.06 -1.58 -18.13
C TYR A 400 1.89 -1.16 -16.92
N GLY A 401 1.72 0.09 -16.49
CA GLY A 401 2.26 0.62 -15.24
C GLY A 401 1.47 0.18 -14.01
N VAL A 402 1.98 0.54 -12.84
CA VAL A 402 1.42 0.13 -11.54
C VAL A 402 -0.04 0.57 -11.36
N ALA A 403 -0.40 1.74 -11.88
CA ALA A 403 -1.78 2.25 -11.83
C ALA A 403 -2.71 1.67 -12.90
N GLY A 404 -2.23 0.75 -13.74
CA GLY A 404 -2.98 0.18 -14.87
C GLY A 404 -2.93 1.02 -16.15
N ASN A 405 -2.18 2.11 -16.18
CA ASN A 405 -1.95 2.90 -17.38
C ASN A 405 -1.13 2.11 -18.40
N LEU A 406 -1.51 2.20 -19.67
CA LEU A 406 -0.77 1.58 -20.76
C LEU A 406 0.56 2.32 -20.97
N LEU A 407 1.68 1.64 -20.69
CA LEU A 407 3.04 2.15 -20.91
C LEU A 407 3.50 1.94 -22.36
N ARG A 408 3.28 0.74 -22.88
CA ARG A 408 3.66 0.34 -24.23
C ARG A 408 2.55 -0.49 -24.85
N PRO A 409 2.02 -0.10 -26.02
CA PRO A 409 1.12 -0.96 -26.79
C PRO A 409 1.88 -2.19 -27.29
N ALA A 410 1.15 -3.23 -27.70
CA ALA A 410 1.73 -4.45 -28.26
C ALA A 410 2.63 -4.18 -29.47
N GLY A 411 2.25 -3.21 -30.33
CA GLY A 411 3.04 -2.71 -31.44
C GLY A 411 3.44 -3.76 -32.47
N GLY A 412 2.77 -4.93 -32.48
CA GLY A 412 3.14 -6.05 -33.37
C GLY A 412 4.43 -6.80 -32.93
N SER A 413 5.08 -6.41 -31.84
CA SER A 413 6.28 -7.10 -31.34
C SER A 413 5.95 -8.52 -30.90
N ARG A 414 6.76 -9.48 -31.33
CA ARG A 414 6.70 -10.88 -30.91
C ARG A 414 7.56 -11.18 -29.66
N ALA A 415 8.29 -10.22 -29.14
CA ALA A 415 9.12 -10.38 -27.96
C ALA A 415 8.25 -10.50 -26.70
N ARG A 416 8.45 -11.58 -25.93
CA ARG A 416 7.77 -11.80 -24.66
C ARG A 416 8.46 -11.09 -23.50
N TYR A 417 9.80 -11.05 -23.52
CA TYR A 417 10.58 -10.57 -22.40
C TYR A 417 10.58 -9.03 -22.31
N ILE A 418 10.13 -8.51 -21.16
CA ILE A 418 10.03 -7.07 -20.88
C ILE A 418 11.37 -6.55 -20.34
N GLY A 419 11.99 -7.28 -19.40
CA GLY A 419 13.26 -6.87 -18.81
C GLY A 419 13.53 -7.48 -17.45
N THR A 420 14.66 -7.07 -16.86
CA THR A 420 15.11 -7.47 -15.52
C THR A 420 15.33 -6.25 -14.66
N GLN A 421 14.82 -6.29 -13.43
CA GLN A 421 15.11 -5.33 -12.36
C GLN A 421 15.97 -5.99 -11.29
N ALA A 422 16.90 -5.26 -10.72
CA ALA A 422 17.65 -5.63 -9.53
C ALA A 422 17.48 -4.54 -8.47
N ASP A 423 17.15 -4.96 -7.25
CA ASP A 423 16.88 -4.07 -6.12
C ASP A 423 17.84 -4.37 -4.97
N VAL A 424 18.25 -3.31 -4.26
CA VAL A 424 18.95 -3.37 -2.98
C VAL A 424 18.26 -2.37 -2.05
N VAL A 425 17.86 -2.83 -0.86
CA VAL A 425 17.20 -2.02 0.16
C VAL A 425 17.93 -2.20 1.48
N LEU A 426 18.40 -1.11 2.06
CA LEU A 426 18.97 -1.06 3.40
C LEU A 426 17.97 -0.35 4.32
N GLY A 427 17.45 -1.07 5.32
CA GLY A 427 16.56 -0.54 6.34
C GLY A 427 17.25 -0.40 7.68
N TRP A 428 16.89 0.61 8.46
CA TRP A 428 17.32 0.79 9.84
C TRP A 428 16.16 1.22 10.74
N GLU A 429 15.70 0.33 11.59
CA GLU A 429 14.79 0.65 12.69
C GLU A 429 15.57 1.11 13.91
N VAL A 430 15.71 2.44 14.07
CA VAL A 430 16.37 3.04 15.25
C VAL A 430 15.54 2.78 16.50
N SER A 431 14.23 2.89 16.37
CA SER A 431 13.24 2.62 17.43
C SER A 431 11.89 2.31 16.77
N ARG A 432 10.88 1.92 17.56
CA ARG A 432 9.50 1.79 17.04
C ARG A 432 8.93 3.07 16.42
N HIS A 433 9.52 4.23 16.74
CA HIS A 433 9.07 5.55 16.30
C HIS A 433 9.88 6.13 15.16
N LEU A 434 11.09 5.67 14.91
CA LEU A 434 12.00 6.24 13.91
C LEU A 434 12.64 5.13 13.09
N SER A 435 12.49 5.22 11.78
CA SER A 435 13.14 4.35 10.81
C SER A 435 13.72 5.12 9.64
N PHE A 436 14.75 4.54 9.02
CA PHE A 436 15.37 5.01 7.79
C PHE A 436 15.38 3.88 6.77
N GLU A 437 15.25 4.24 5.49
CA GLU A 437 15.37 3.32 4.36
C GLU A 437 16.21 3.95 3.26
N ALA A 438 17.08 3.17 2.63
CA ALA A 438 17.77 3.51 1.40
C ALA A 438 17.54 2.39 0.39
N ALA A 439 16.94 2.72 -0.75
CA ALA A 439 16.63 1.78 -1.82
C ALA A 439 17.35 2.20 -3.10
N TYR A 440 17.98 1.25 -3.78
CA TYR A 440 18.54 1.44 -5.12
C TYR A 440 18.04 0.35 -6.05
N SER A 441 17.62 0.76 -7.23
CA SER A 441 17.07 -0.15 -8.24
C SER A 441 17.62 0.14 -9.63
N VAL A 442 17.86 -0.91 -10.40
CA VAL A 442 18.25 -0.83 -11.81
C VAL A 442 17.34 -1.72 -12.63
N PHE A 443 16.63 -1.15 -13.60
CA PHE A 443 15.83 -1.91 -14.57
C PHE A 443 16.49 -1.88 -15.95
N ARG A 444 16.85 -3.07 -16.47
CA ARG A 444 17.40 -3.26 -17.81
C ARG A 444 16.30 -3.69 -18.77
N PRO A 445 15.94 -2.88 -19.78
CA PRO A 445 14.92 -3.20 -20.77
C PRO A 445 15.25 -4.46 -21.57
N GLY A 446 14.23 -5.31 -21.75
CA GLY A 446 14.28 -6.49 -22.62
C GLY A 446 13.94 -6.17 -24.08
N PRO A 447 13.86 -7.21 -24.93
CA PRO A 447 13.55 -7.06 -26.35
C PRO A 447 12.23 -6.32 -26.61
N PHE A 448 11.17 -6.62 -25.83
CA PHE A 448 9.87 -5.98 -26.04
C PHE A 448 9.94 -4.44 -25.91
N ILE A 449 10.59 -3.94 -24.87
CA ILE A 449 10.74 -2.48 -24.69
C ILE A 449 11.56 -1.86 -25.82
N ARG A 450 12.63 -2.56 -26.28
CA ARG A 450 13.46 -2.11 -27.42
C ARG A 450 12.69 -2.08 -28.74
N ASP A 451 11.80 -3.05 -28.95
CA ASP A 451 11.00 -3.13 -30.17
C ASP A 451 9.92 -2.04 -30.24
N THR A 452 9.48 -1.52 -29.09
CA THR A 452 8.27 -0.68 -28.99
C THR A 452 8.52 0.78 -28.62
N GLY A 453 9.77 1.20 -28.43
CA GLY A 453 10.10 2.60 -28.13
C GLY A 453 11.49 2.79 -27.54
N ARG A 454 11.68 3.88 -26.82
CA ARG A 454 12.91 4.11 -26.07
C ARG A 454 13.16 2.98 -25.09
N ALA A 455 14.42 2.65 -24.87
CA ALA A 455 14.81 1.48 -24.07
C ALA A 455 16.05 1.78 -23.21
N GLU A 456 16.01 2.93 -22.58
CA GLU A 456 17.06 3.33 -21.65
C GLU A 456 16.98 2.52 -20.34
N THR A 457 18.13 2.23 -19.76
CA THR A 457 18.20 1.59 -18.44
C THR A 457 17.69 2.56 -17.38
N VAL A 458 16.67 2.16 -16.64
CA VAL A 458 16.12 2.97 -15.54
C VAL A 458 16.96 2.77 -14.28
N HIS A 459 17.33 3.86 -13.62
CA HIS A 459 17.92 3.85 -12.29
C HIS A 459 16.98 4.59 -11.32
N PHE A 460 16.79 4.02 -10.15
CA PHE A 460 16.03 4.63 -9.06
C PHE A 460 16.86 4.64 -7.78
N LEU A 461 16.86 5.76 -7.07
CA LEU A 461 17.38 5.89 -5.71
C LEU A 461 16.30 6.52 -4.84
N GLY A 462 15.95 5.86 -3.75
CA GLY A 462 15.06 6.37 -2.72
C GLY A 462 15.78 6.44 -1.37
N LEU A 463 15.68 7.57 -0.67
CA LEU A 463 16.13 7.70 0.72
C LEU A 463 14.95 8.20 1.55
N GLU A 464 14.61 7.52 2.63
CA GLU A 464 13.45 7.83 3.44
C GLU A 464 13.82 7.95 4.92
N ALA A 465 13.26 8.94 5.60
CA ALA A 465 13.20 9.05 7.04
C ALA A 465 11.73 9.10 7.46
N LEU A 466 11.33 8.22 8.36
CA LEU A 466 9.96 8.06 8.81
C LEU A 466 9.91 8.12 10.34
N TRP A 467 9.12 9.06 10.86
CA TRP A 467 8.86 9.19 12.29
C TRP A 467 7.36 9.03 12.57
N ARG A 468 7.02 8.31 13.65
CA ARG A 468 5.66 8.03 14.08
C ARG A 468 5.50 8.27 15.57
N TYR A 469 4.50 9.08 15.92
CA TYR A 469 4.09 9.33 17.30
C TYR A 469 2.75 8.67 17.61
#